data_0ce7a1edcabfed4990e83520602b5a0c
#
_entry.id   0ce7a1edcabfed4990e83520602b5a0c
#
_cell.length_a   1.000
_cell.length_b   1.000
_cell.length_c   1.000
_cell.angle_alpha   90.00
_cell.angle_beta   90.00
_cell.angle_gamma   90.00
#
_symmetry.space_group_name_H-M   'P 1'
#
loop_
_entity.id
_entity.type
_entity.pdbx_description
1 polymer ?
#
loop_
_entity_poly.entity_id
_entity_poly.type
_entity_poly.pdbx_seq_one_letter_code
_entity_poly.pdbx_strand_id
1 'polypeptide(L)'
;MECGAAAMEQIAGTLRGFDAIGLCFPDVVIRNRIVGGETYKTRGMRENTALDYEAQFAKITDLCKLLQTYTVPGGVVMNTNDGPMAAFTAAVEQAAAGADVSRGFFAHTLGTELGTGWVRPDGSIPEIPLEVYNFIIDLGSFPQKQYDANDVRSINNFNTLLPGTLQKYTCQSGVFRLAARDLPQQDPAVYEQVLQKGLFRAEGDRLIVPTQPQDLRKPCLEYFMTMAADPA
;
A
#
# COMPACT_ATOMS: atom_id res chain seq x y z
N MET A 1 -0.22 19.65 7.89
CA MET A 1 0.20 20.56 6.80
C MET A 1 1.12 21.68 7.30
N GLU A 2 0.77 22.38 8.37
CA GLU A 2 1.59 23.48 8.90
C GLU A 2 3.03 23.08 9.26
N CYS A 3 3.23 21.94 9.92
CA CYS A 3 4.57 21.43 10.22
C CYS A 3 5.37 21.10 8.96
N GLY A 4 4.73 20.55 7.94
CA GLY A 4 5.39 20.26 6.66
C GLY A 4 5.76 21.52 5.90
N ALA A 5 4.89 22.52 5.89
CA ALA A 5 5.15 23.83 5.29
C ALA A 5 6.33 24.53 5.98
N ALA A 6 6.35 24.55 7.31
CA ALA A 6 7.44 25.16 8.08
C ALA A 6 8.79 24.47 7.83
N ALA A 7 8.81 23.14 7.76
CA ALA A 7 10.03 22.39 7.42
C ALA A 7 10.50 22.71 6.00
N MET A 8 9.59 22.75 5.02
CA MET A 8 9.90 23.10 3.63
C MET A 8 10.42 24.52 3.51
N GLU A 9 9.82 25.48 4.22
CA GLU A 9 10.26 26.87 4.25
C GLU A 9 11.69 27.00 4.80
N GLN A 10 11.99 26.30 5.89
CA GLN A 10 13.33 26.29 6.49
C GLN A 10 14.37 25.73 5.53
N ILE A 11 14.09 24.60 4.88
CA ILE A 11 15.02 23.95 3.94
C ILE A 11 15.15 24.79 2.65
N ALA A 12 14.04 25.26 2.09
CA ALA A 12 14.05 26.09 0.88
C ALA A 12 14.80 27.39 1.07
N GLY A 13 14.63 28.04 2.24
CA GLY A 13 15.38 29.25 2.58
C GLY A 13 16.89 29.03 2.64
N THR A 14 17.34 27.85 3.08
CA THR A 14 18.75 27.47 3.10
C THR A 14 19.31 27.16 1.71
N LEU A 15 18.50 26.51 0.85
CA LEU A 15 18.89 26.05 -0.48
C LEU A 15 18.52 27.02 -1.62
N ARG A 16 17.89 28.15 -1.31
CA ARG A 16 17.33 29.11 -2.31
C ARG A 16 16.24 28.50 -3.21
N GLY A 17 15.55 27.48 -2.73
CA GLY A 17 14.51 26.74 -3.44
C GLY A 17 14.97 25.39 -3.98
N PHE A 18 14.03 24.64 -4.55
CA PHE A 18 14.25 23.30 -5.08
C PHE A 18 14.07 23.31 -6.61
N ASP A 19 14.91 22.56 -7.33
CA ASP A 19 14.72 22.33 -8.76
C ASP A 19 13.53 21.40 -9.03
N ALA A 20 13.30 20.44 -8.15
CA ALA A 20 12.17 19.52 -8.20
C ALA A 20 11.72 19.08 -6.81
N ILE A 21 10.42 18.88 -6.65
CA ILE A 21 9.80 18.30 -5.47
C ILE A 21 8.97 17.10 -5.90
N GLY A 22 9.34 15.91 -5.45
CA GLY A 22 8.56 14.68 -5.59
C GLY A 22 7.69 14.45 -4.35
N LEU A 23 6.42 14.14 -4.57
CA LEU A 23 5.46 13.82 -3.52
C LEU A 23 4.76 12.52 -3.87
N CYS A 24 4.58 11.63 -2.91
CA CYS A 24 3.61 10.55 -3.03
C CYS A 24 2.51 10.72 -1.97
N PHE A 25 1.28 10.51 -2.38
CA PHE A 25 0.13 10.61 -1.50
C PHE A 25 -0.71 9.34 -1.60
N PRO A 26 -1.06 8.72 -0.46
CA PRO A 26 -1.76 7.44 -0.43
C PRO A 26 -3.26 7.61 -0.73
N ASP A 27 -3.60 8.16 -1.86
CA ASP A 27 -4.95 8.35 -2.37
C ASP A 27 -4.90 8.49 -3.90
N VAL A 28 -6.04 8.62 -4.55
CA VAL A 28 -6.11 8.82 -5.98
C VAL A 28 -5.53 10.19 -6.34
N VAL A 29 -4.50 10.19 -7.17
CA VAL A 29 -3.85 11.40 -7.68
C VAL A 29 -3.99 11.44 -9.19
N ILE A 30 -4.55 12.52 -9.71
CA ILE A 30 -4.72 12.77 -11.14
C ILE A 30 -4.17 14.15 -11.47
N ARG A 31 -3.23 14.23 -12.40
CA ARG A 31 -2.59 15.49 -12.82
C ARG A 31 -2.10 16.33 -11.65
N ASN A 32 -1.32 15.71 -10.80
CA ASN A 32 -0.77 16.29 -9.56
C ASN A 32 -1.81 16.67 -8.48
N ARG A 33 -3.09 16.45 -8.73
CA ARG A 33 -4.15 16.78 -7.76
C ARG A 33 -4.60 15.52 -7.04
N ILE A 34 -4.70 15.62 -5.73
CA ILE A 34 -5.34 14.61 -4.91
C ILE A 34 -6.84 14.78 -5.10
N VAL A 35 -7.47 13.81 -5.75
CA VAL A 35 -8.90 13.88 -6.04
C VAL A 35 -9.75 13.22 -4.96
N GLY A 36 -9.14 12.43 -4.13
CA GLY A 36 -9.71 11.88 -2.89
C GLY A 36 -10.98 11.09 -3.06
N GLY A 37 -11.59 10.84 -1.96
CA GLY A 37 -12.99 10.55 -1.89
C GLY A 37 -13.34 9.24 -1.22
N GLU A 38 -12.70 8.15 -1.56
CA GLU A 38 -13.16 6.83 -1.12
C GLU A 38 -12.12 6.03 -0.35
N THR A 39 -10.93 6.60 -0.13
CA THR A 39 -9.93 5.92 0.68
C THR A 39 -10.24 6.04 2.17
N TYR A 40 -9.71 5.11 2.94
CA TYR A 40 -9.91 5.05 4.38
C TYR A 40 -9.52 6.35 5.10
N LYS A 41 -8.51 7.04 4.58
CA LYS A 41 -7.95 8.26 5.19
C LYS A 41 -8.85 9.48 4.99
N THR A 42 -9.35 9.66 3.78
CA THR A 42 -10.28 10.75 3.46
C THR A 42 -11.69 10.49 3.99
N ARG A 43 -12.11 9.21 4.04
CA ARG A 43 -13.38 8.80 4.63
C ARG A 43 -13.48 9.16 6.11
N GLY A 44 -12.43 8.90 6.89
CA GLY A 44 -12.40 9.28 8.32
C GLY A 44 -12.51 10.79 8.53
N MET A 45 -11.94 11.59 7.64
CA MET A 45 -12.12 13.04 7.66
C MET A 45 -13.57 13.45 7.35
N ARG A 46 -14.20 12.77 6.40
CA ARG A 46 -15.59 13.04 6.00
C ARG A 46 -16.59 12.66 7.09
N GLU A 47 -16.34 11.58 7.81
CA GLU A 47 -17.17 11.09 8.90
C GLU A 47 -17.01 11.93 10.19
N ASN A 48 -15.97 12.73 10.29
CA ASN A 48 -15.75 13.61 11.45
C ASN A 48 -16.56 14.90 11.31
N THR A 49 -17.72 14.93 11.97
CA THR A 49 -18.64 16.06 11.94
C THR A 49 -18.09 17.35 12.59
N ALA A 50 -16.97 17.28 13.30
CA ALA A 50 -16.29 18.45 13.86
C ALA A 50 -15.40 19.17 12.83
N LEU A 51 -15.20 18.55 11.64
CA LEU A 51 -14.40 19.12 10.56
C LEU A 51 -15.31 19.62 9.42
N ASP A 52 -15.02 20.80 8.92
CA ASP A 52 -15.48 21.19 7.59
C ASP A 52 -14.63 20.41 6.55
N TYR A 53 -15.16 19.27 6.11
CA TYR A 53 -14.46 18.38 5.21
C TYR A 53 -14.02 19.06 3.91
N GLU A 54 -14.92 19.83 3.28
CA GLU A 54 -14.64 20.45 1.98
C GLU A 54 -13.53 21.50 2.11
N ALA A 55 -13.58 22.33 3.16
CA ALA A 55 -12.55 23.33 3.41
C ALA A 55 -11.19 22.70 3.75
N GLN A 56 -11.17 21.59 4.49
CA GLN A 56 -9.93 20.91 4.82
C GLN A 56 -9.39 20.13 3.62
N PHE A 57 -10.25 19.48 2.84
CA PHE A 57 -9.86 18.72 1.67
C PHE A 57 -9.32 19.60 0.54
N ALA A 58 -9.90 20.80 0.36
CA ALA A 58 -9.39 21.77 -0.61
C ALA A 58 -7.91 22.11 -0.40
N LYS A 59 -7.46 22.19 0.86
CA LYS A 59 -6.04 22.42 1.20
C LYS A 59 -5.16 21.25 0.77
N ILE A 60 -5.66 20.02 0.87
CA ILE A 60 -4.92 18.82 0.44
C ILE A 60 -4.89 18.75 -1.09
N THR A 61 -6.00 19.00 -1.75
CA THR A 61 -6.09 18.99 -3.21
C THR A 61 -5.10 19.97 -3.86
N ASP A 62 -4.89 21.12 -3.26
CA ASP A 62 -3.99 22.15 -3.77
C ASP A 62 -2.56 22.07 -3.19
N LEU A 63 -2.20 20.96 -2.54
CA LEU A 63 -0.88 20.77 -1.92
C LEU A 63 0.27 21.03 -2.89
N CYS A 64 0.17 20.56 -4.13
CA CYS A 64 1.23 20.78 -5.13
C CYS A 64 1.39 22.26 -5.51
N LYS A 65 0.31 23.04 -5.52
CA LYS A 65 0.40 24.48 -5.73
C LYS A 65 1.12 25.18 -4.58
N LEU A 66 0.87 24.75 -3.35
CA LEU A 66 1.60 25.24 -2.19
C LEU A 66 3.09 24.90 -2.31
N LEU A 67 3.42 23.64 -2.63
CA LEU A 67 4.80 23.20 -2.76
C LEU A 67 5.55 23.90 -3.90
N GLN A 68 4.85 24.31 -4.97
CA GLN A 68 5.45 25.06 -6.06
C GLN A 68 6.07 26.38 -5.61
N THR A 69 5.59 26.99 -4.51
CA THR A 69 6.16 28.23 -3.97
C THR A 69 7.57 28.05 -3.39
N TYR A 70 8.00 26.80 -3.15
CA TYR A 70 9.33 26.48 -2.66
C TYR A 70 10.29 26.05 -3.75
N THR A 71 9.88 26.08 -5.01
CA THR A 71 10.78 25.76 -6.13
C THR A 71 11.47 27.02 -6.71
N VAL A 72 12.60 26.81 -7.35
CA VAL A 72 13.23 27.84 -8.17
C VAL A 72 12.36 28.15 -9.40
N PRO A 73 12.58 29.30 -10.10
CA PRO A 73 11.92 29.56 -11.37
C PRO A 73 12.14 28.42 -12.36
N GLY A 74 11.05 27.83 -12.86
CA GLY A 74 11.09 26.65 -13.74
C GLY A 74 11.20 25.30 -13.04
N GLY A 75 11.29 25.29 -11.71
CA GLY A 75 11.23 24.07 -10.92
C GLY A 75 9.88 23.37 -11.02
N VAL A 76 9.85 22.07 -10.79
CA VAL A 76 8.68 21.22 -10.97
C VAL A 76 8.24 20.57 -9.66
N VAL A 77 6.94 20.43 -9.47
CA VAL A 77 6.35 19.60 -8.42
C VAL A 77 5.58 18.48 -9.07
N MET A 78 5.89 17.24 -8.69
CA MET A 78 5.17 16.05 -9.13
C MET A 78 4.59 15.30 -7.96
N ASN A 79 3.33 14.91 -8.09
CA ASN A 79 2.64 14.10 -7.12
C ASN A 79 2.03 12.88 -7.81
N THR A 80 2.14 11.72 -7.19
CA THR A 80 1.48 10.50 -7.63
C THR A 80 1.00 9.69 -6.42
N ASN A 81 0.25 8.63 -6.68
CA ASN A 81 -0.13 7.66 -5.64
C ASN A 81 1.08 6.82 -5.23
N ASP A 82 1.04 6.24 -4.02
CA ASP A 82 2.11 5.43 -3.44
C ASP A 82 2.42 4.16 -4.23
N GLY A 83 1.42 3.47 -4.79
CA GLY A 83 1.63 2.30 -5.64
C GLY A 83 2.43 2.60 -6.91
N PRO A 84 1.99 3.54 -7.78
CA PRO A 84 2.76 4.01 -8.91
C PRO A 84 4.14 4.55 -8.55
N MET A 85 4.29 5.26 -7.44
CA MET A 85 5.60 5.75 -7.00
C MET A 85 6.55 4.60 -6.65
N ALA A 86 6.06 3.58 -5.96
CA ALA A 86 6.86 2.40 -5.65
C ALA A 86 7.32 1.67 -6.92
N ALA A 87 6.45 1.55 -7.92
CA ALA A 87 6.82 0.96 -9.21
C ALA A 87 7.88 1.79 -9.95
N PHE A 88 7.74 3.12 -9.93
CA PHE A 88 8.72 4.02 -10.54
C PHE A 88 10.08 3.91 -9.85
N THR A 89 10.11 3.95 -8.52
CA THR A 89 11.34 3.79 -7.74
C THR A 89 12.01 2.45 -8.03
N ALA A 90 11.24 1.36 -8.01
CA ALA A 90 11.76 0.03 -8.33
C ALA A 90 12.30 -0.07 -9.77
N ALA A 91 11.63 0.55 -10.74
CA ALA A 91 12.10 0.60 -12.13
C ALA A 91 13.45 1.32 -12.24
N VAL A 92 13.60 2.46 -11.55
CA VAL A 92 14.87 3.24 -11.53
C VAL A 92 15.97 2.43 -10.85
N GLU A 93 15.72 1.79 -9.73
CA GLU A 93 16.68 0.95 -9.02
C GLU A 93 17.11 -0.26 -9.86
N GLN A 94 16.17 -0.93 -10.52
CA GLN A 94 16.47 -2.06 -11.40
C GLN A 94 17.26 -1.64 -12.64
N ALA A 95 16.90 -0.51 -13.25
CA ALA A 95 17.68 0.04 -14.36
C ALA A 95 19.10 0.39 -13.93
N ALA A 96 19.28 1.01 -12.76
CA ALA A 96 20.60 1.30 -12.18
C ALA A 96 21.43 0.04 -11.90
N ALA A 97 20.75 -1.08 -11.57
CA ALA A 97 21.37 -2.39 -11.39
C ALA A 97 21.64 -3.13 -12.72
N GLY A 98 21.31 -2.51 -13.87
CA GLY A 98 21.56 -3.06 -15.21
C GLY A 98 20.44 -3.96 -15.75
N ALA A 99 19.27 -3.98 -15.12
CA ALA A 99 18.12 -4.72 -15.64
C ALA A 99 17.48 -3.98 -16.84
N ASP A 100 16.99 -4.75 -17.81
CA ASP A 100 16.24 -4.21 -18.94
C ASP A 100 14.80 -3.85 -18.53
N VAL A 101 14.52 -2.57 -18.40
CA VAL A 101 13.19 -2.03 -18.10
C VAL A 101 12.49 -1.45 -19.33
N SER A 102 13.03 -1.65 -20.53
CA SER A 102 12.54 -1.05 -21.78
C SER A 102 11.13 -1.50 -22.18
N ARG A 103 10.65 -2.62 -21.64
CA ARG A 103 9.27 -3.11 -21.85
C ARG A 103 8.26 -2.53 -20.87
N GLY A 104 8.70 -1.63 -20.01
CA GLY A 104 7.95 -1.14 -18.88
C GLY A 104 8.21 -1.96 -17.62
N PHE A 105 7.68 -1.50 -16.50
CA PHE A 105 7.89 -2.12 -15.20
C PHE A 105 6.59 -2.15 -14.40
N PHE A 106 6.25 -3.32 -13.90
CA PHE A 106 5.06 -3.52 -13.08
C PHE A 106 5.48 -3.98 -11.69
N ALA A 107 4.96 -3.36 -10.65
CA ALA A 107 5.32 -3.69 -9.29
C ALA A 107 4.11 -3.71 -8.36
N HIS A 108 4.21 -4.57 -7.36
CA HIS A 108 3.32 -4.62 -6.22
C HIS A 108 4.07 -4.32 -4.94
N THR A 109 3.45 -3.56 -4.05
CA THR A 109 3.90 -3.41 -2.68
C THR A 109 2.98 -4.18 -1.75
N LEU A 110 3.55 -5.07 -0.95
CA LEU A 110 2.83 -5.84 0.06
C LEU A 110 2.88 -5.10 1.39
N GLY A 111 1.75 -4.54 1.78
CA GLY A 111 1.60 -3.83 3.03
C GLY A 111 0.31 -4.24 3.76
N THR A 112 -0.32 -3.29 4.41
CA THR A 112 -1.69 -3.46 4.94
C THR A 112 -2.64 -3.83 3.81
N GLU A 113 -2.44 -3.19 2.66
CA GLU A 113 -3.09 -3.46 1.38
C GLU A 113 -2.04 -3.70 0.29
N LEU A 114 -2.48 -4.15 -0.88
CA LEU A 114 -1.63 -4.34 -2.05
C LEU A 114 -1.61 -3.05 -2.87
N GLY A 115 -0.51 -2.32 -2.83
CA GLY A 115 -0.28 -1.21 -3.77
C GLY A 115 0.18 -1.75 -5.12
N THR A 116 -0.29 -1.16 -6.20
CA THR A 116 0.09 -1.55 -7.55
C THR A 116 0.49 -0.34 -8.38
N GLY A 117 1.57 -0.46 -9.11
CA GLY A 117 2.02 0.54 -10.06
C GLY A 117 2.55 -0.06 -11.34
N TRP A 118 2.48 0.73 -12.39
CA TRP A 118 3.02 0.40 -13.70
C TRP A 118 3.76 1.60 -14.28
N VAL A 119 4.99 1.38 -14.69
CA VAL A 119 5.78 2.31 -15.50
C VAL A 119 5.75 1.80 -16.93
N ARG A 120 5.27 2.62 -17.85
CA ARG A 120 5.20 2.26 -19.27
C ARG A 120 6.60 2.21 -19.92
N PRO A 121 6.74 1.60 -21.11
CA PRO A 121 8.01 1.57 -21.84
C PRO A 121 8.62 2.95 -22.13
N ASP A 122 7.79 3.99 -22.22
CA ASP A 122 8.22 5.37 -22.41
C ASP A 122 8.60 6.08 -21.10
N GLY A 123 8.58 5.37 -19.96
CA GLY A 123 8.87 5.90 -18.64
C GLY A 123 7.71 6.63 -17.98
N SER A 124 6.57 6.78 -18.65
CA SER A 124 5.40 7.44 -18.08
C SER A 124 4.65 6.56 -17.08
N ILE A 125 4.00 7.20 -16.12
CA ILE A 125 3.12 6.56 -15.15
C ILE A 125 1.66 6.80 -15.59
N PRO A 126 0.82 5.77 -15.73
CA PRO A 126 -0.60 5.96 -16.00
C PRO A 126 -1.27 6.79 -14.90
N GLU A 127 -2.08 7.76 -15.29
CA GLU A 127 -2.87 8.57 -14.35
C GLU A 127 -4.21 7.89 -13.97
N ILE A 128 -4.20 6.57 -13.91
CA ILE A 128 -5.36 5.77 -13.51
C ILE A 128 -4.99 4.91 -12.31
N PRO A 129 -5.86 4.77 -11.30
CA PRO A 129 -5.63 3.84 -10.21
C PRO A 129 -5.66 2.41 -10.75
N LEU A 130 -4.60 1.64 -10.47
CA LEU A 130 -4.53 0.23 -10.81
C LEU A 130 -4.95 -0.59 -9.59
N GLU A 131 -6.26 -0.72 -9.41
CA GLU A 131 -6.88 -1.38 -8.26
C GLU A 131 -6.94 -2.90 -8.45
N VAL A 132 -5.82 -3.53 -8.86
CA VAL A 132 -5.78 -4.97 -9.17
C VAL A 132 -6.07 -5.84 -7.95
N TYR A 133 -5.88 -5.33 -6.76
CA TYR A 133 -6.20 -6.02 -5.52
C TYR A 133 -7.70 -6.33 -5.36
N ASN A 134 -8.56 -5.65 -6.12
CA ASN A 134 -10.00 -5.92 -6.16
C ASN A 134 -10.37 -7.08 -7.09
N PHE A 135 -9.45 -7.61 -7.88
CA PHE A 135 -9.73 -8.73 -8.77
C PHE A 135 -10.08 -9.99 -7.98
N ILE A 136 -11.15 -10.65 -8.39
CA ILE A 136 -11.56 -11.94 -7.83
C ILE A 136 -10.65 -13.01 -8.42
N ILE A 137 -9.90 -13.70 -7.57
CA ILE A 137 -8.97 -14.77 -7.96
C ILE A 137 -9.41 -16.14 -7.44
N ASP A 138 -10.33 -16.18 -6.49
CA ASP A 138 -10.85 -17.42 -5.90
C ASP A 138 -12.39 -17.41 -5.91
N LEU A 139 -12.95 -18.05 -6.92
CA LEU A 139 -14.40 -18.26 -7.02
C LEU A 139 -14.92 -19.24 -5.97
N GLY A 140 -14.07 -20.09 -5.41
CA GLY A 140 -14.42 -21.03 -4.34
C GLY A 140 -14.82 -20.34 -3.04
N SER A 141 -14.49 -19.08 -2.87
CA SER A 141 -14.92 -18.28 -1.71
C SER A 141 -16.41 -17.94 -1.70
N PHE A 142 -17.08 -17.92 -2.86
CA PHE A 142 -18.50 -17.53 -2.96
C PHE A 142 -19.48 -18.53 -2.31
N PRO A 143 -19.31 -19.85 -2.42
CA PRO A 143 -20.19 -20.79 -1.74
C PRO A 143 -19.91 -20.95 -0.23
N GLN A 144 -18.93 -20.21 0.33
CA GLN A 144 -18.61 -20.29 1.75
C GLN A 144 -19.82 -19.90 2.60
N LYS A 145 -20.35 -20.85 3.36
CA LYS A 145 -21.58 -20.65 4.16
C LYS A 145 -21.28 -20.32 5.61
N GLN A 146 -20.07 -20.62 6.08
CA GLN A 146 -19.68 -20.44 7.45
C GLN A 146 -18.47 -19.51 7.52
N TYR A 147 -18.60 -18.46 8.31
CA TYR A 147 -17.50 -17.52 8.54
C TYR A 147 -16.47 -18.17 9.46
N ASP A 148 -15.22 -18.13 9.04
CA ASP A 148 -14.06 -18.46 9.87
C ASP A 148 -13.01 -17.35 9.71
N ALA A 149 -12.72 -16.65 10.80
CA ALA A 149 -11.76 -15.55 10.82
C ALA A 149 -10.33 -15.96 10.41
N ASN A 150 -10.00 -17.25 10.52
CA ASN A 150 -8.70 -17.80 10.12
C ASN A 150 -8.67 -18.28 8.67
N ASP A 151 -9.82 -18.45 8.03
CA ASP A 151 -9.88 -18.82 6.62
C ASP A 151 -9.93 -17.57 5.75
N VAL A 152 -8.92 -17.39 4.93
CA VAL A 152 -8.82 -16.27 3.98
C VAL A 152 -10.04 -16.16 3.06
N ARG A 153 -10.71 -17.28 2.75
CA ARG A 153 -11.91 -17.33 1.90
C ARG A 153 -13.15 -16.75 2.56
N SER A 154 -13.17 -16.71 3.90
CA SER A 154 -14.27 -16.13 4.67
C SER A 154 -14.20 -14.60 4.74
N ILE A 155 -13.10 -13.99 4.31
CA ILE A 155 -12.85 -12.57 4.49
C ILE A 155 -13.20 -11.81 3.22
N ASN A 156 -14.10 -10.88 3.33
CA ASN A 156 -14.46 -10.00 2.22
C ASN A 156 -13.46 -8.85 2.09
N ASN A 157 -13.24 -8.42 0.85
CA ASN A 157 -12.61 -7.15 0.56
C ASN A 157 -13.46 -6.02 1.12
N PHE A 158 -12.88 -5.12 1.89
CA PHE A 158 -13.66 -4.07 2.55
C PHE A 158 -14.14 -2.96 1.58
N ASN A 159 -13.48 -2.79 0.43
CA ASN A 159 -13.88 -1.83 -0.59
C ASN A 159 -15.05 -2.34 -1.43
N THR A 160 -14.97 -3.59 -1.87
CA THR A 160 -15.97 -4.20 -2.78
C THR A 160 -16.99 -5.05 -2.05
N LEU A 161 -16.73 -5.42 -0.80
CA LEU A 161 -17.50 -6.38 0.00
C LEU A 161 -17.59 -7.79 -0.62
N LEU A 162 -16.72 -8.08 -1.59
CA LEU A 162 -16.68 -9.36 -2.29
C LEU A 162 -15.63 -10.30 -1.68
N PRO A 163 -15.92 -11.61 -1.60
CA PRO A 163 -14.96 -12.62 -1.20
C PRO A 163 -14.00 -12.94 -2.36
N GLY A 164 -12.92 -13.66 -2.05
CA GLY A 164 -12.03 -14.24 -3.05
C GLY A 164 -11.19 -13.22 -3.83
N THR A 165 -11.03 -12.00 -3.32
CA THR A 165 -10.25 -10.97 -4.00
C THR A 165 -8.76 -11.12 -3.73
N LEU A 166 -7.92 -10.71 -4.69
CA LEU A 166 -6.46 -10.74 -4.59
C LEU A 166 -5.95 -10.08 -3.30
N GLN A 167 -6.57 -8.98 -2.88
CA GLN A 167 -6.25 -8.28 -1.64
C GLN A 167 -6.16 -9.22 -0.44
N LYS A 168 -7.12 -10.12 -0.29
CA LYS A 168 -7.21 -10.99 0.90
C LYS A 168 -6.15 -12.08 0.92
N TYR A 169 -5.55 -12.39 -0.22
CA TYR A 169 -4.46 -13.36 -0.32
C TYR A 169 -3.07 -12.70 -0.23
N THR A 170 -2.94 -11.48 -0.69
CA THR A 170 -1.64 -10.79 -0.85
C THR A 170 -1.40 -9.66 0.13
N CYS A 171 -2.37 -9.27 0.94
CA CYS A 171 -2.16 -8.32 2.02
C CYS A 171 -1.49 -8.99 3.24
N GLN A 172 -0.93 -8.19 4.14
CA GLN A 172 -0.27 -8.68 5.35
C GLN A 172 -1.15 -9.67 6.13
N SER A 173 -2.43 -9.35 6.33
CA SER A 173 -3.34 -10.23 7.06
C SER A 173 -3.65 -11.54 6.33
N GLY A 174 -3.68 -11.53 5.00
CA GLY A 174 -3.85 -12.72 4.17
C GLY A 174 -2.66 -13.66 4.30
N VAL A 175 -1.45 -13.13 4.17
CA VAL A 175 -0.21 -13.87 4.35
C VAL A 175 -0.16 -14.55 5.71
N PHE A 176 -0.53 -13.85 6.78
CA PHE A 176 -0.57 -14.45 8.12
C PHE A 176 -1.64 -15.54 8.28
N ARG A 177 -2.81 -15.41 7.63
CA ARG A 177 -3.83 -16.47 7.65
C ARG A 177 -3.38 -17.72 6.89
N LEU A 178 -2.74 -17.53 5.75
CA LEU A 178 -2.15 -18.64 5.00
C LEU A 178 -1.05 -19.33 5.82
N ALA A 179 -0.20 -18.55 6.50
CA ALA A 179 0.81 -19.09 7.42
C ALA A 179 0.18 -19.89 8.56
N ALA A 180 -0.85 -19.36 9.19
CA ALA A 180 -1.55 -20.05 10.26
C ALA A 180 -2.16 -21.38 9.82
N ARG A 181 -2.58 -21.48 8.55
CA ARG A 181 -3.09 -22.72 7.96
C ARG A 181 -2.00 -23.75 7.69
N ASP A 182 -0.89 -23.30 7.12
CA ASP A 182 0.10 -24.21 6.54
C ASP A 182 1.25 -24.58 7.52
N LEU A 183 1.66 -23.63 8.40
CA LEU A 183 2.74 -23.86 9.37
C LEU A 183 2.54 -25.06 10.30
N PRO A 184 1.32 -25.42 10.77
CA PRO A 184 1.14 -26.59 11.62
C PRO A 184 1.62 -27.90 11.00
N GLN A 185 1.59 -27.99 9.67
CA GLN A 185 1.98 -29.18 8.92
C GLN A 185 3.43 -29.09 8.40
N GLN A 186 3.87 -27.89 8.07
CA GLN A 186 5.16 -27.70 7.41
C GLN A 186 6.29 -27.41 8.40
N ASP A 187 6.03 -26.61 9.43
CA ASP A 187 6.98 -26.32 10.50
C ASP A 187 6.25 -26.16 11.85
N PRO A 188 5.92 -27.30 12.52
CA PRO A 188 5.22 -27.27 13.80
C PRO A 188 5.97 -26.50 14.90
N ALA A 189 7.31 -26.48 14.84
CA ALA A 189 8.11 -25.79 15.85
C ALA A 189 7.98 -24.25 15.74
N VAL A 190 7.99 -23.74 14.52
CA VAL A 190 7.72 -22.30 14.28
C VAL A 190 6.28 -21.97 14.62
N TYR A 191 5.33 -22.83 14.27
CA TYR A 191 3.92 -22.63 14.62
C TYR A 191 3.68 -22.50 16.13
N GLU A 192 4.26 -23.38 16.92
CA GLU A 192 4.18 -23.34 18.40
C GLU A 192 4.77 -22.02 18.96
N GLN A 193 5.90 -21.57 18.44
CA GLN A 193 6.50 -20.30 18.84
C GLN A 193 5.59 -19.11 18.52
N VAL A 194 4.94 -19.15 17.37
CA VAL A 194 4.01 -18.13 16.91
C VAL A 194 2.78 -18.07 17.80
N LEU A 195 2.23 -19.25 18.19
CA LEU A 195 1.10 -19.35 19.11
C LEU A 195 1.45 -18.86 20.52
N GLN A 196 2.57 -19.28 21.05
CA GLN A 196 3.03 -18.88 22.39
C GLN A 196 3.22 -17.37 22.52
N LYS A 197 3.58 -16.70 21.43
CA LYS A 197 3.74 -15.25 21.38
C LYS A 197 2.46 -14.50 20.98
N GLY A 198 1.34 -15.20 20.82
CA GLY A 198 0.03 -14.60 20.54
C GLY A 198 -0.08 -13.91 19.17
N LEU A 199 0.67 -14.40 18.17
CA LEU A 199 0.77 -13.75 16.86
C LEU A 199 -0.41 -14.00 15.93
N PHE A 200 -1.22 -15.02 16.17
CA PHE A 200 -2.39 -15.34 15.35
C PHE A 200 -3.68 -15.20 16.16
N ARG A 201 -4.01 -13.98 16.53
CA ARG A 201 -5.29 -13.66 17.16
C ARG A 201 -6.19 -12.95 16.15
N ALA A 202 -7.34 -13.53 15.84
CA ALA A 202 -8.35 -12.88 15.04
C ALA A 202 -9.33 -12.10 15.93
N GLU A 203 -9.62 -10.84 15.56
CA GLU A 203 -10.73 -10.06 16.12
C GLU A 203 -11.66 -9.67 14.97
N GLY A 204 -12.80 -10.31 14.88
CA GLY A 204 -13.71 -10.16 13.75
C GLY A 204 -13.05 -10.63 12.43
N ASP A 205 -13.03 -9.76 11.42
CA ASP A 205 -12.38 -10.00 10.14
C ASP A 205 -10.90 -9.62 10.11
N ARG A 206 -10.35 -9.13 11.22
CA ARG A 206 -8.97 -8.69 11.34
C ARG A 206 -8.13 -9.72 12.07
N LEU A 207 -7.02 -10.09 11.45
CA LEU A 207 -5.96 -10.77 12.16
C LEU A 207 -5.14 -9.72 12.90
N ILE A 208 -5.14 -9.78 14.22
CA ILE A 208 -4.32 -8.90 15.03
C ILE A 208 -2.90 -9.46 15.02
N VAL A 209 -2.05 -8.75 14.31
CA VAL A 209 -0.62 -8.99 14.35
C VAL A 209 -0.03 -8.04 15.39
N PRO A 210 0.55 -8.55 16.49
CA PRO A 210 1.22 -7.72 17.47
C PRO A 210 2.23 -6.80 16.79
N THR A 211 2.27 -5.55 17.21
CA THR A 211 3.27 -4.58 16.74
C THR A 211 4.67 -4.90 17.24
N GLN A 212 4.78 -5.81 18.22
CA GLN A 212 6.04 -6.31 18.79
C GLN A 212 5.86 -7.77 19.25
N PRO A 213 6.89 -8.61 19.17
CA PRO A 213 8.23 -8.30 18.68
C PRO A 213 8.32 -8.45 17.14
N GLN A 214 9.07 -7.56 16.51
CA GLN A 214 9.34 -7.58 15.07
C GLN A 214 10.03 -8.88 14.61
N ASP A 215 10.65 -9.58 15.53
CA ASP A 215 11.50 -10.75 15.33
C ASP A 215 10.75 -11.97 14.73
N LEU A 216 9.43 -12.02 14.82
CA LEU A 216 8.66 -13.16 14.28
C LEU A 216 7.88 -12.83 12.99
N ARG A 217 7.70 -11.56 12.68
CA ARG A 217 7.15 -11.17 11.37
C ARG A 217 8.10 -11.57 10.25
N LYS A 218 9.37 -11.33 10.46
CA LYS A 218 10.42 -11.60 9.47
C LYS A 218 10.54 -13.08 9.12
N PRO A 219 10.69 -14.01 10.07
CA PRO A 219 10.71 -15.45 9.76
C PRO A 219 9.44 -15.95 9.06
N CYS A 220 8.25 -15.50 9.46
CA CYS A 220 7.03 -15.87 8.77
C CYS A 220 6.97 -15.36 7.34
N LEU A 221 7.39 -14.13 7.09
CA LEU A 221 7.48 -13.54 5.75
C LEU A 221 8.57 -14.23 4.91
N GLU A 222 9.74 -14.47 5.46
CA GLU A 222 10.85 -15.18 4.79
C GLU A 222 10.45 -16.60 4.42
N TYR A 223 9.75 -17.30 5.32
CA TYR A 223 9.20 -18.62 5.04
C TYR A 223 8.23 -18.58 3.85
N PHE A 224 7.30 -17.63 3.82
CA PHE A 224 6.39 -17.44 2.71
C PHE A 224 7.07 -17.07 1.41
N MET A 225 8.07 -16.21 1.46
CA MET A 225 8.84 -15.83 0.27
C MET A 225 9.61 -17.03 -0.28
N THR A 226 10.13 -17.89 0.59
CA THR A 226 10.82 -19.13 0.18
C THR A 226 9.84 -20.12 -0.45
N MET A 227 8.66 -20.31 0.12
CA MET A 227 7.61 -21.16 -0.43
C MET A 227 7.06 -20.65 -1.75
N ALA A 228 6.93 -19.33 -1.92
CA ALA A 228 6.49 -18.72 -3.17
C ALA A 228 7.56 -18.80 -4.29
N ALA A 229 8.83 -18.94 -3.90
CA ALA A 229 9.96 -19.02 -4.84
C ALA A 229 10.27 -20.46 -5.29
N ASP A 230 9.74 -21.46 -4.59
CA ASP A 230 9.91 -22.89 -4.94
C ASP A 230 8.58 -23.49 -5.40
N PRO A 231 8.26 -23.40 -6.69
CA PRO A 231 7.08 -24.05 -7.27
C PRO A 231 7.37 -25.54 -7.44
N ALA A 232 7.25 -26.32 -6.35
CA ALA A 232 7.24 -27.78 -6.42
C ALA A 232 5.91 -28.29 -6.97
#